data_1c681ef2146cc51ad1575967c79bfd0a
#
_entry.id   1c681ef2146cc51ad1575967c79bfd0a
#
_cell.length_a   1.000
_cell.length_b   1.000
_cell.length_c   1.000
_cell.angle_alpha   90.00
_cell.angle_beta   90.00
_cell.angle_gamma   90.00
#
_symmetry.space_group_name_H-M   'P 1'
#
loop_
_entity.id
_entity.type
_entity.pdbx_description
1 polymer ?
#
loop_
_entity_poly.entity_id
_entity_poly.type
_entity_poly.pdbx_seq_one_letter_code
_entity_poly.pdbx_strand_id
1 'polypeptide(L)'
;MLATDVISVDNRYLAQLENFRLKVFRSVAERLSFRKAAEHLFLTQPAVTLQIKALEDDLGVRLFDRAANRVSLTPKGLVLLRYAKKIASLASKAEQELGPEDGTFSGELSIGVSTTIAQYVLPRLIGAFLAEHPRVQLSLHSGNTEQIVEFLLNSKVALGLIEGPARNRGVQSDAFMQDELVLITPPEFEVNHFSSQQLLASNLLMREQGSGSRRVVETALEKASLKLKLFKSVMNLDSTEAIKSAVEAGLGIGFVSRWAISKELELGALKVVEVRGLRITRDFSLISCTGPEPQGPPSAFRTFALARGRLLSSAPRNTRRAGGSSR
;
A
#
# COMPACT_ATOMS: atom_id res chain seq x y z
N MET A 1 26.69 -32.11 34.00
CA MET A 1 25.41 -32.34 33.32
C MET A 1 24.41 -31.40 33.97
N LEU A 2 24.39 -30.15 33.53
CA LEU A 2 23.49 -29.10 34.02
C LEU A 2 22.47 -28.85 32.89
N ALA A 3 21.23 -29.22 33.16
CA ALA A 3 20.10 -28.98 32.28
C ALA A 3 19.86 -27.46 32.17
N THR A 4 20.05 -26.95 31.01
CA THR A 4 19.62 -25.58 30.63
C THR A 4 18.12 -25.65 30.42
N ASP A 5 17.34 -25.33 31.44
CA ASP A 5 15.93 -25.02 31.31
C ASP A 5 15.81 -23.76 30.44
N VAL A 6 15.53 -23.96 29.17
CA VAL A 6 15.11 -22.87 28.26
C VAL A 6 13.72 -22.44 28.73
N ILE A 7 13.65 -21.36 29.51
CA ILE A 7 12.41 -20.70 29.84
C ILE A 7 11.86 -20.19 28.53
N SER A 8 10.92 -20.91 27.94
CA SER A 8 10.06 -20.43 26.85
C SER A 8 9.29 -19.24 27.38
N VAL A 9 9.79 -18.04 27.15
CA VAL A 9 9.06 -16.80 27.46
C VAL A 9 7.83 -16.78 26.58
N ASP A 10 6.67 -17.10 27.18
CA ASP A 10 5.38 -17.05 26.50
C ASP A 10 5.19 -15.63 25.92
N ASN A 11 5.07 -15.53 24.61
CA ASN A 11 4.98 -14.27 23.84
C ASN A 11 3.86 -13.33 24.36
N ARG A 12 2.98 -13.82 25.22
CA ARG A 12 1.94 -13.03 25.92
C ARG A 12 2.52 -12.02 26.91
N TYR A 13 3.73 -12.25 27.46
CA TYR A 13 4.36 -11.32 28.41
C TYR A 13 5.10 -10.17 27.69
N LEU A 14 5.62 -10.39 26.49
CA LEU A 14 6.30 -9.35 25.70
C LEU A 14 5.33 -8.29 25.20
N ALA A 15 4.09 -8.67 24.88
CA ALA A 15 3.02 -7.73 24.47
C ALA A 15 2.55 -6.78 25.61
N GLN A 16 3.15 -6.84 26.80
CA GLN A 16 2.80 -6.04 27.97
C GLN A 16 3.83 -4.94 28.29
N LEU A 17 4.87 -4.75 27.48
CA LEU A 17 5.87 -3.69 27.73
C LEU A 17 5.29 -2.28 27.58
N GLU A 18 4.27 -2.10 26.75
CA GLU A 18 3.49 -0.86 26.72
C GLU A 18 2.39 -0.88 27.78
N ASN A 19 2.32 0.16 28.63
CA ASN A 19 1.23 0.30 29.61
C ASN A 19 -0.14 0.32 28.90
N PHE A 20 -1.04 -0.56 29.30
CA PHE A 20 -2.36 -0.73 28.65
C PHE A 20 -3.18 0.56 28.60
N ARG A 21 -3.14 1.39 29.66
CA ARG A 21 -3.84 2.69 29.67
C ARG A 21 -3.27 3.66 28.64
N LEU A 22 -1.94 3.68 28.45
CA LEU A 22 -1.29 4.48 27.39
C LEU A 22 -1.69 3.99 26.01
N LYS A 23 -1.78 2.67 25.78
CA LYS A 23 -2.27 2.07 24.54
C LYS A 23 -3.70 2.50 24.24
N VAL A 24 -4.58 2.43 25.23
CA VAL A 24 -5.98 2.89 25.11
C VAL A 24 -6.05 4.39 24.84
N PHE A 25 -5.28 5.21 25.57
CA PHE A 25 -5.20 6.65 25.36
C PHE A 25 -4.74 6.97 23.92
N ARG A 26 -3.69 6.37 23.43
CA ARG A 26 -3.17 6.55 22.07
C ARG A 26 -4.24 6.20 21.02
N SER A 27 -4.95 5.09 21.20
CA SER A 27 -6.03 4.69 20.29
C SER A 27 -7.17 5.71 20.23
N VAL A 28 -7.60 6.27 21.38
CA VAL A 28 -8.63 7.33 21.40
C VAL A 28 -8.11 8.62 20.79
N ALA A 29 -6.87 9.00 21.08
CA ALA A 29 -6.23 10.22 20.59
C ALA A 29 -6.05 10.24 19.07
N GLU A 30 -5.70 9.11 18.48
CA GLU A 30 -5.52 8.97 17.03
C GLU A 30 -6.83 8.94 16.26
N ARG A 31 -7.91 8.43 16.87
CA ARG A 31 -9.24 8.30 16.24
C ARG A 31 -10.22 9.38 16.60
N LEU A 32 -9.89 10.18 17.61
CA LEU A 32 -10.77 11.21 18.22
C LEU A 32 -12.19 10.67 18.50
N SER A 33 -12.27 9.39 18.88
CA SER A 33 -13.53 8.68 19.09
C SER A 33 -13.36 7.51 20.05
N PHE A 34 -14.07 7.53 21.16
CA PHE A 34 -14.07 6.43 22.13
C PHE A 34 -14.66 5.14 21.55
N ARG A 35 -15.71 5.26 20.73
CA ARG A 35 -16.33 4.11 20.04
C ARG A 35 -15.37 3.46 19.05
N LYS A 36 -14.76 4.24 18.15
CA LYS A 36 -13.79 3.70 17.16
C LYS A 36 -12.55 3.12 17.85
N ALA A 37 -12.11 3.69 18.96
CA ALA A 37 -11.01 3.13 19.74
C ALA A 37 -11.40 1.80 20.41
N ALA A 38 -12.62 1.68 20.91
CA ALA A 38 -13.16 0.44 21.47
C ALA A 38 -13.22 -0.68 20.42
N GLU A 39 -13.77 -0.38 19.24
CA GLU A 39 -13.80 -1.31 18.09
C GLU A 39 -12.38 -1.78 17.70
N HIS A 40 -11.43 -0.85 17.64
CA HIS A 40 -10.05 -1.16 17.29
C HIS A 40 -9.31 -2.02 18.32
N LEU A 41 -9.60 -1.82 19.61
CA LEU A 41 -8.96 -2.54 20.71
C LEU A 41 -9.73 -3.80 21.12
N PHE A 42 -10.82 -4.14 20.42
CA PHE A 42 -11.73 -5.24 20.77
C PHE A 42 -12.26 -5.12 22.21
N LEU A 43 -12.58 -3.89 22.62
CA LEU A 43 -13.12 -3.54 23.93
C LEU A 43 -14.53 -2.96 23.79
N THR A 44 -15.23 -2.86 24.94
CA THR A 44 -16.46 -2.07 24.99
C THR A 44 -16.14 -0.58 25.17
N GLN A 45 -16.99 0.32 24.67
CA GLN A 45 -16.81 1.76 24.86
C GLN A 45 -16.77 2.17 26.36
N PRO A 46 -17.60 1.62 27.27
CA PRO A 46 -17.46 1.86 28.70
C PRO A 46 -16.09 1.49 29.27
N ALA A 47 -15.52 0.34 28.83
CA ALA A 47 -14.18 -0.08 29.26
C ALA A 47 -13.10 0.93 28.82
N VAL A 48 -13.16 1.40 27.58
CA VAL A 48 -12.25 2.48 27.10
C VAL A 48 -12.41 3.74 27.91
N THR A 49 -13.65 4.15 28.20
CA THR A 49 -13.94 5.34 29.00
C THR A 49 -13.36 5.22 30.42
N LEU A 50 -13.51 4.05 31.04
CA LEU A 50 -12.95 3.77 32.38
C LEU A 50 -11.42 3.86 32.39
N GLN A 51 -10.75 3.28 31.38
CA GLN A 51 -9.28 3.32 31.28
C GLN A 51 -8.76 4.75 31.09
N ILE A 52 -9.43 5.56 30.28
CA ILE A 52 -9.06 6.97 30.11
C ILE A 52 -9.27 7.76 31.40
N LYS A 53 -10.42 7.58 32.07
CA LYS A 53 -10.67 8.25 33.35
C LYS A 53 -9.61 7.87 34.38
N ALA A 54 -9.30 6.59 34.53
CA ALA A 54 -8.26 6.14 35.45
C ALA A 54 -6.88 6.75 35.13
N LEU A 55 -6.53 6.90 33.84
CA LEU A 55 -5.30 7.55 33.44
C LEU A 55 -5.30 9.05 33.75
N GLU A 56 -6.42 9.73 33.53
CA GLU A 56 -6.58 11.15 33.87
C GLU A 56 -6.52 11.39 35.40
N ASP A 57 -7.13 10.49 36.17
CA ASP A 57 -7.10 10.51 37.64
C ASP A 57 -5.66 10.28 38.17
N ASP A 58 -4.93 9.27 37.63
CA ASP A 58 -3.53 9.00 38.01
C ASP A 58 -2.59 10.18 37.70
N LEU A 59 -2.84 10.89 36.59
CA LEU A 59 -2.00 12.01 36.17
C LEU A 59 -2.47 13.37 36.75
N GLY A 60 -3.66 13.43 37.35
CA GLY A 60 -4.25 14.64 37.89
C GLY A 60 -4.59 15.69 36.81
N VAL A 61 -4.72 15.28 35.54
CA VAL A 61 -4.99 16.21 34.43
C VAL A 61 -5.98 15.61 33.44
N ARG A 62 -6.79 16.46 32.81
CA ARG A 62 -7.62 16.05 31.68
C ARG A 62 -6.79 15.94 30.40
N LEU A 63 -7.02 14.87 29.66
CA LEU A 63 -6.34 14.58 28.40
C LEU A 63 -7.24 14.84 27.19
N PHE A 64 -8.57 14.77 27.39
CA PHE A 64 -9.56 15.01 26.36
C PHE A 64 -10.57 16.07 26.79
N ASP A 65 -10.91 16.94 25.83
CA ASP A 65 -12.10 17.78 25.92
C ASP A 65 -13.28 17.09 25.23
N ARG A 66 -14.43 17.14 25.86
CA ARG A 66 -15.69 16.55 25.36
C ARG A 66 -16.71 17.69 25.26
N ALA A 67 -16.63 18.48 24.20
CA ALA A 67 -17.58 19.56 23.97
C ALA A 67 -18.38 19.28 22.69
N ALA A 68 -19.70 19.55 22.74
CA ALA A 68 -20.61 19.52 21.60
C ALA A 68 -20.50 18.24 20.72
N ASN A 69 -20.48 17.07 21.37
CA ASN A 69 -20.39 15.76 20.69
C ASN A 69 -19.07 15.52 19.92
N ARG A 70 -18.03 16.29 20.18
CA ARG A 70 -16.68 16.10 19.61
C ARG A 70 -15.69 15.77 20.69
N VAL A 71 -14.76 14.87 20.35
CA VAL A 71 -13.61 14.53 21.19
C VAL A 71 -12.39 15.23 20.61
N SER A 72 -11.70 16.04 21.44
CA SER A 72 -10.44 16.68 21.07
C SER A 72 -9.41 16.49 22.18
N LEU A 73 -8.14 16.58 21.83
CA LEU A 73 -7.05 16.54 22.83
C LEU A 73 -6.89 17.88 23.50
N THR A 74 -6.70 17.86 24.84
CA THR A 74 -6.22 19.03 25.57
C THR A 74 -4.75 19.31 25.25
N PRO A 75 -4.18 20.48 25.59
CA PRO A 75 -2.73 20.73 25.48
C PRO A 75 -1.89 19.65 26.22
N LYS A 76 -2.35 19.19 27.40
CA LYS A 76 -1.71 18.09 28.14
C LYS A 76 -1.86 16.75 27.43
N GLY A 77 -3.03 16.48 26.78
CA GLY A 77 -3.25 15.33 25.93
C GLY A 77 -2.30 15.29 24.73
N LEU A 78 -2.05 16.42 24.08
CA LEU A 78 -1.08 16.52 22.98
C LEU A 78 0.36 16.18 23.43
N VAL A 79 0.75 16.68 24.61
CA VAL A 79 2.04 16.34 25.20
C VAL A 79 2.14 14.83 25.47
N LEU A 80 1.12 14.26 26.13
CA LEU A 80 1.11 12.82 26.43
C LEU A 80 1.12 11.98 25.16
N LEU A 81 0.38 12.34 24.10
CA LEU A 81 0.36 11.61 22.85
C LEU A 81 1.76 11.50 22.22
N ARG A 82 2.53 12.59 22.24
CA ARG A 82 3.90 12.60 21.74
C ARG A 82 4.78 11.60 22.50
N TYR A 83 4.66 11.56 23.84
CA TYR A 83 5.43 10.60 24.65
C TYR A 83 4.89 9.18 24.56
N ALA A 84 3.58 8.99 24.53
CA ALA A 84 2.97 7.66 24.37
C ALA A 84 3.42 6.99 23.06
N LYS A 85 3.53 7.75 21.95
CA LYS A 85 4.10 7.24 20.69
C LYS A 85 5.56 6.82 20.83
N LYS A 86 6.38 7.59 21.57
CA LYS A 86 7.79 7.22 21.82
C LYS A 86 7.91 5.97 22.70
N ILE A 87 7.09 5.88 23.74
CA ILE A 87 7.06 4.71 24.62
C ILE A 87 6.66 3.45 23.84
N ALA A 88 5.61 3.53 23.02
CA ALA A 88 5.19 2.43 22.17
C ALA A 88 6.30 1.99 21.21
N SER A 89 7.02 2.95 20.61
CA SER A 89 8.16 2.66 19.73
C SER A 89 9.32 1.96 20.48
N LEU A 90 9.64 2.40 21.70
CA LEU A 90 10.68 1.79 22.51
C LEU A 90 10.27 0.38 23.01
N ALA A 91 9.02 0.21 23.42
CA ALA A 91 8.47 -1.10 23.80
C ALA A 91 8.57 -2.09 22.64
N SER A 92 8.17 -1.66 21.44
CA SER A 92 8.27 -2.49 20.23
C SER A 92 9.72 -2.85 19.87
N LYS A 93 10.68 -1.92 20.05
CA LYS A 93 12.10 -2.22 19.84
C LYS A 93 12.59 -3.27 20.85
N ALA A 94 12.25 -3.12 22.12
CA ALA A 94 12.62 -4.09 23.14
C ALA A 94 12.01 -5.47 22.86
N GLU A 95 10.75 -5.52 22.43
CA GLU A 95 10.09 -6.76 21.99
C GLU A 95 10.82 -7.42 20.81
N GLN A 96 11.37 -6.62 19.88
CA GLN A 96 12.16 -7.13 18.75
C GLN A 96 13.52 -7.68 19.22
N GLU A 97 14.21 -6.95 20.10
CA GLU A 97 15.53 -7.36 20.63
C GLU A 97 15.44 -8.56 21.57
N LEU A 98 14.31 -8.71 22.28
CA LEU A 98 14.00 -9.85 23.15
C LEU A 98 13.26 -10.99 22.42
N GLY A 99 12.91 -10.75 21.15
CA GLY A 99 12.21 -11.73 20.31
C GLY A 99 13.03 -13.01 20.08
N PRO A 100 12.42 -14.01 19.44
CA PRO A 100 13.10 -15.28 19.20
C PRO A 100 14.39 -15.08 18.39
N GLU A 101 15.44 -15.82 18.73
CA GLU A 101 16.74 -15.82 18.04
C GLU A 101 16.65 -16.19 16.56
N ASP A 102 15.56 -16.80 16.12
CA ASP A 102 15.28 -17.17 14.72
C ASP A 102 14.93 -15.96 13.82
N GLY A 103 14.91 -14.75 14.34
CA GLY A 103 14.60 -13.52 13.60
C GLY A 103 13.17 -13.42 13.08
N THR A 104 12.24 -14.31 13.53
CA THR A 104 10.86 -14.29 13.09
C THR A 104 10.06 -13.19 13.80
N PHE A 105 9.24 -12.46 13.03
CA PHE A 105 8.33 -11.45 13.58
C PHE A 105 6.98 -12.08 13.93
N SER A 106 6.28 -11.47 14.88
CA SER A 106 4.90 -11.80 15.24
C SER A 106 4.09 -10.51 15.46
N GLY A 107 2.77 -10.59 15.33
CA GLY A 107 1.86 -9.46 15.50
C GLY A 107 1.17 -9.05 14.22
N GLU A 108 0.48 -7.90 14.25
CA GLU A 108 -0.35 -7.43 13.14
C GLU A 108 0.48 -6.64 12.11
N LEU A 109 0.25 -6.94 10.83
CA LEU A 109 0.75 -6.21 9.67
C LEU A 109 -0.45 -5.71 8.85
N SER A 110 -0.82 -4.45 9.02
CA SER A 110 -1.88 -3.80 8.24
C SER A 110 -1.28 -3.01 7.09
N ILE A 111 -1.63 -3.37 5.84
CA ILE A 111 -1.09 -2.77 4.62
C ILE A 111 -2.22 -2.26 3.73
N GLY A 112 -2.09 -1.02 3.26
CA GLY A 112 -2.88 -0.47 2.17
C GLY A 112 -2.19 -0.74 0.83
N VAL A 113 -2.92 -1.20 -0.19
CA VAL A 113 -2.31 -1.60 -1.46
C VAL A 113 -3.12 -1.11 -2.63
N SER A 114 -2.48 -0.42 -3.59
CA SER A 114 -3.14 -0.04 -4.82
C SER A 114 -3.49 -1.26 -5.68
N THR A 115 -4.59 -1.14 -6.44
CA THR A 115 -5.23 -2.28 -7.11
C THR A 115 -4.29 -3.10 -7.99
N THR A 116 -3.45 -2.48 -8.80
CA THR A 116 -2.48 -3.21 -9.66
C THR A 116 -1.47 -3.99 -8.83
N ILE A 117 -0.90 -3.36 -7.79
CA ILE A 117 0.07 -4.03 -6.92
C ILE A 117 -0.61 -5.18 -6.16
N ALA A 118 -1.83 -4.96 -5.64
CA ALA A 118 -2.58 -5.95 -4.88
C ALA A 118 -2.86 -7.22 -5.70
N GLN A 119 -3.18 -7.06 -6.99
CA GLN A 119 -3.56 -8.17 -7.86
C GLN A 119 -2.37 -8.91 -8.47
N TYR A 120 -1.30 -8.22 -8.85
CA TYR A 120 -0.26 -8.81 -9.71
C TYR A 120 1.12 -8.93 -9.08
N VAL A 121 1.42 -8.14 -8.03
CA VAL A 121 2.75 -8.08 -7.42
C VAL A 121 2.74 -8.62 -5.99
N LEU A 122 1.82 -8.11 -5.16
CA LEU A 122 1.77 -8.40 -3.73
C LEU A 122 1.67 -9.91 -3.40
N PRO A 123 0.86 -10.74 -4.10
CA PRO A 123 0.71 -12.14 -3.71
C PRO A 123 2.04 -12.90 -3.64
N ARG A 124 2.96 -12.62 -4.57
CA ARG A 124 4.30 -13.23 -4.56
C ARG A 124 5.18 -12.65 -3.45
N LEU A 125 5.10 -11.35 -3.20
CA LEU A 125 5.89 -10.66 -2.20
C LEU A 125 5.46 -11.07 -0.78
N ILE A 126 4.16 -11.05 -0.52
CA ILE A 126 3.61 -11.34 0.80
C ILE A 126 3.70 -12.84 1.15
N GLY A 127 3.52 -13.71 0.16
CA GLY A 127 3.67 -15.16 0.36
C GLY A 127 5.08 -15.53 0.81
N ALA A 128 6.12 -14.92 0.22
CA ALA A 128 7.49 -15.13 0.63
C ALA A 128 7.76 -14.54 2.04
N PHE A 129 7.19 -13.36 2.35
CA PHE A 129 7.33 -12.74 3.67
C PHE A 129 6.67 -13.58 4.78
N LEU A 130 5.45 -14.07 4.55
CA LEU A 130 4.74 -14.88 5.54
C LEU A 130 5.37 -16.27 5.74
N ALA A 131 6.05 -16.82 4.73
CA ALA A 131 6.83 -18.03 4.88
C ALA A 131 8.03 -17.84 5.82
N GLU A 132 8.66 -16.66 5.82
CA GLU A 132 9.74 -16.29 6.74
C GLU A 132 9.19 -15.88 8.12
N HIS A 133 7.95 -15.38 8.20
CA HIS A 133 7.33 -14.85 9.43
C HIS A 133 5.90 -15.39 9.64
N PRO A 134 5.74 -16.70 9.92
CA PRO A 134 4.42 -17.37 9.95
C PRO A 134 3.49 -16.91 11.08
N ARG A 135 4.00 -16.20 12.06
CA ARG A 135 3.22 -15.65 13.19
C ARG A 135 2.69 -14.24 12.94
N VAL A 136 2.94 -13.66 11.76
CA VAL A 136 2.42 -12.36 11.37
C VAL A 136 0.97 -12.52 10.90
N GLN A 137 0.07 -11.72 11.49
CA GLN A 137 -1.32 -11.62 11.08
C GLN A 137 -1.46 -10.47 10.07
N LEU A 138 -1.81 -10.82 8.83
CA LEU A 138 -1.90 -9.87 7.74
C LEU A 138 -3.33 -9.31 7.60
N SER A 139 -3.44 -7.99 7.53
CA SER A 139 -4.66 -7.26 7.15
C SER A 139 -4.39 -6.40 5.91
N LEU A 140 -5.14 -6.63 4.82
CA LEU A 140 -4.99 -5.92 3.55
C LEU A 140 -6.19 -5.02 3.26
N HIS A 141 -5.89 -3.78 2.88
CA HIS A 141 -6.88 -2.82 2.41
C HIS A 141 -6.52 -2.40 0.98
N SER A 142 -7.41 -2.69 0.02
CA SER A 142 -7.20 -2.31 -1.38
C SER A 142 -7.96 -1.04 -1.72
N GLY A 143 -7.40 -0.25 -2.64
CA GLY A 143 -7.99 0.99 -3.15
C GLY A 143 -7.12 1.61 -4.24
N ASN A 144 -7.46 2.81 -4.71
CA ASN A 144 -6.56 3.56 -5.58
C ASN A 144 -5.49 4.31 -4.76
N THR A 145 -4.51 4.90 -5.43
CA THR A 145 -3.38 5.59 -4.75
C THR A 145 -3.85 6.63 -3.73
N GLU A 146 -4.86 7.42 -4.05
CA GLU A 146 -5.37 8.48 -3.17
C GLU A 146 -6.02 7.90 -1.91
N GLN A 147 -6.82 6.85 -2.05
CA GLN A 147 -7.44 6.13 -0.93
C GLN A 147 -6.39 5.48 -0.02
N ILE A 148 -5.32 4.89 -0.60
CA ILE A 148 -4.24 4.30 0.21
C ILE A 148 -3.50 5.37 1.01
N VAL A 149 -3.23 6.53 0.43
CA VAL A 149 -2.63 7.68 1.14
C VAL A 149 -3.57 8.13 2.28
N GLU A 150 -4.87 8.21 2.03
CA GLU A 150 -5.86 8.55 3.07
C GLU A 150 -5.90 7.50 4.19
N PHE A 151 -5.90 6.20 3.87
CA PHE A 151 -5.86 5.13 4.87
C PHE A 151 -4.61 5.24 5.75
N LEU A 152 -3.46 5.55 5.16
CA LEU A 152 -2.21 5.73 5.87
C LEU A 152 -2.27 6.94 6.83
N LEU A 153 -2.71 8.10 6.34
CA LEU A 153 -2.81 9.33 7.13
C LEU A 153 -3.82 9.21 8.27
N ASN A 154 -4.89 8.43 8.07
CA ASN A 154 -5.89 8.12 9.09
C ASN A 154 -5.50 6.95 10.00
N SER A 155 -4.25 6.47 9.93
CA SER A 155 -3.74 5.32 10.72
C SER A 155 -4.59 4.05 10.59
N LYS A 156 -5.30 3.88 9.46
CA LYS A 156 -6.04 2.66 9.14
C LYS A 156 -5.10 1.54 8.72
N VAL A 157 -3.96 1.91 8.13
CA VAL A 157 -2.89 1.00 7.73
C VAL A 157 -1.55 1.52 8.24
N ALA A 158 -0.61 0.61 8.49
CA ALA A 158 0.74 0.94 8.93
C ALA A 158 1.67 1.35 7.77
N LEU A 159 1.47 0.73 6.62
CA LEU A 159 2.22 0.94 5.38
C LEU A 159 1.27 1.00 4.19
N GLY A 160 1.73 1.66 3.12
CA GLY A 160 1.05 1.64 1.83
C GLY A 160 1.98 1.18 0.71
N LEU A 161 1.43 0.49 -0.28
CA LEU A 161 2.08 0.17 -1.54
C LEU A 161 1.30 0.85 -2.65
N ILE A 162 1.91 1.80 -3.34
CA ILE A 162 1.23 2.65 -4.34
C ILE A 162 1.94 2.69 -5.67
N GLU A 163 1.21 3.11 -6.67
CA GLU A 163 1.63 3.30 -8.05
C GLU A 163 1.90 4.79 -8.31
N GLY A 164 3.14 5.11 -8.65
CA GLY A 164 3.55 6.49 -8.89
C GLY A 164 3.70 7.32 -7.61
N PRO A 165 3.89 8.64 -7.73
CA PRO A 165 4.28 9.49 -6.61
C PRO A 165 3.13 9.76 -5.64
N ALA A 166 3.42 9.66 -4.33
CA ALA A 166 2.57 10.21 -3.29
C ALA A 166 2.73 11.74 -3.25
N ARG A 167 1.66 12.49 -3.56
CA ARG A 167 1.67 13.97 -3.51
C ARG A 167 1.16 14.49 -2.16
N ASN A 168 1.75 14.03 -1.07
CA ASN A 168 1.36 14.49 0.25
C ASN A 168 2.60 14.68 1.14
N ARG A 169 2.71 15.86 1.78
CA ARG A 169 3.86 16.20 2.65
C ARG A 169 3.93 15.36 3.94
N GLY A 170 2.81 14.76 4.35
CA GLY A 170 2.72 13.86 5.50
C GLY A 170 3.17 12.42 5.22
N VAL A 171 3.61 12.13 3.98
CA VAL A 171 3.95 10.79 3.53
C VAL A 171 5.36 10.77 2.96
N GLN A 172 6.17 9.83 3.44
CA GLN A 172 7.46 9.48 2.83
C GLN A 172 7.27 8.29 1.89
N SER A 173 8.08 8.21 0.84
CA SER A 173 7.92 7.25 -0.25
C SER A 173 9.27 6.70 -0.67
N ASP A 174 9.39 5.36 -0.70
CA ASP A 174 10.57 4.62 -1.14
C ASP A 174 10.20 3.78 -2.36
N ALA A 175 10.85 4.02 -3.49
CA ALA A 175 10.69 3.19 -4.67
C ALA A 175 11.25 1.78 -4.41
N PHE A 176 10.46 0.73 -4.69
CA PHE A 176 10.90 -0.65 -4.49
C PHE A 176 10.94 -1.46 -5.78
N MET A 177 10.17 -1.08 -6.81
CA MET A 177 10.15 -1.80 -8.08
C MET A 177 9.76 -0.87 -9.22
N GLN A 178 10.34 -1.08 -10.42
CA GLN A 178 9.93 -0.38 -11.65
C GLN A 178 8.85 -1.14 -12.40
N ASP A 179 7.92 -0.39 -13.00
CA ASP A 179 6.87 -0.88 -13.88
C ASP A 179 6.81 -0.07 -15.17
N GLU A 180 6.29 -0.68 -16.20
CA GLU A 180 6.04 -0.06 -17.50
C GLU A 180 4.53 -0.14 -17.82
N LEU A 181 3.95 0.99 -18.15
CA LEU A 181 2.59 1.06 -18.68
C LEU A 181 2.65 0.92 -20.20
N VAL A 182 2.03 -0.13 -20.71
CA VAL A 182 2.01 -0.46 -22.14
C VAL A 182 0.62 -0.24 -22.72
N LEU A 183 0.58 0.19 -23.98
CA LEU A 183 -0.68 0.32 -24.71
C LEU A 183 -1.15 -1.07 -25.12
N ILE A 184 -2.40 -1.39 -24.79
CA ILE A 184 -3.06 -2.64 -25.19
C ILE A 184 -4.18 -2.37 -26.20
N THR A 185 -4.32 -3.33 -27.11
CA THR A 185 -5.35 -3.36 -28.16
C THR A 185 -5.95 -4.76 -28.25
N PRO A 186 -7.13 -4.92 -28.87
CA PRO A 186 -7.59 -6.25 -29.30
C PRO A 186 -6.57 -6.92 -30.23
N PRO A 187 -6.52 -8.25 -30.31
CA PRO A 187 -5.51 -8.97 -31.11
C PRO A 187 -5.66 -8.73 -32.64
N GLU A 188 -6.86 -8.43 -33.11
CA GLU A 188 -7.16 -8.16 -34.53
C GLU A 188 -6.58 -6.84 -35.04
N PHE A 189 -6.04 -6.01 -34.13
CA PHE A 189 -5.40 -4.75 -34.53
C PHE A 189 -4.12 -5.05 -35.29
N GLU A 190 -4.09 -4.79 -36.59
CA GLU A 190 -2.97 -5.18 -37.47
C GLU A 190 -1.71 -4.31 -37.30
N VAL A 191 -1.83 -3.15 -36.63
CA VAL A 191 -0.68 -2.24 -36.41
C VAL A 191 0.19 -2.64 -35.23
N ASN A 192 1.50 -2.61 -35.43
CA ASN A 192 2.49 -2.83 -34.37
C ASN A 192 2.96 -1.53 -33.70
N HIS A 193 2.74 -0.39 -34.36
CA HIS A 193 3.15 0.93 -33.87
C HIS A 193 2.04 1.95 -34.13
N PHE A 194 1.67 2.68 -33.09
CA PHE A 194 0.78 3.84 -33.20
C PHE A 194 1.61 5.10 -33.45
N SER A 195 1.17 5.90 -34.43
CA SER A 195 1.51 7.32 -34.50
C SER A 195 0.67 8.11 -33.51
N SER A 196 1.11 9.32 -33.18
CA SER A 196 0.31 10.24 -32.33
C SER A 196 -1.10 10.50 -32.90
N GLN A 197 -1.21 10.59 -34.22
CA GLN A 197 -2.48 10.82 -34.91
C GLN A 197 -3.46 9.63 -34.75
N GLN A 198 -2.95 8.40 -34.94
CA GLN A 198 -3.75 7.18 -34.73
C GLN A 198 -4.18 7.02 -33.26
N LEU A 199 -3.28 7.36 -32.33
CA LEU A 199 -3.59 7.33 -30.91
C LEU A 199 -4.75 8.30 -30.56
N LEU A 200 -4.68 9.54 -31.04
CA LEU A 200 -5.72 10.55 -30.84
C LEU A 200 -7.06 10.21 -31.50
N ALA A 201 -7.03 9.47 -32.62
CA ALA A 201 -8.22 9.02 -33.32
C ALA A 201 -8.93 7.83 -32.65
N SER A 202 -8.33 7.26 -31.59
CA SER A 202 -8.86 6.10 -30.87
C SER A 202 -9.71 6.52 -29.66
N ASN A 203 -10.58 5.61 -29.20
CA ASN A 203 -11.25 5.72 -27.91
C ASN A 203 -10.25 5.32 -26.82
N LEU A 204 -9.91 6.23 -25.92
CA LEU A 204 -8.97 5.96 -24.83
C LEU A 204 -9.71 5.52 -23.56
N LEU A 205 -9.36 4.35 -23.05
CA LEU A 205 -9.85 3.83 -21.79
C LEU A 205 -8.87 4.18 -20.68
N MET A 206 -9.34 4.89 -19.66
CA MET A 206 -8.53 5.42 -18.57
C MET A 206 -9.04 4.90 -17.24
N ARG A 207 -8.16 4.85 -16.26
CA ARG A 207 -8.55 4.63 -14.86
C ARG A 207 -9.31 5.85 -14.31
N GLU A 208 -10.01 5.61 -13.23
CA GLU A 208 -10.75 6.63 -12.46
C GLU A 208 -9.82 7.71 -11.88
N GLN A 209 -10.40 8.84 -11.45
CA GLN A 209 -9.69 9.87 -10.68
C GLN A 209 -9.14 9.31 -9.38
N GLY A 210 -7.99 9.80 -8.90
CA GLY A 210 -7.29 9.26 -7.73
C GLY A 210 -6.38 8.06 -8.03
N SER A 211 -6.50 7.43 -9.21
CA SER A 211 -5.59 6.36 -9.63
C SER A 211 -4.19 6.87 -9.94
N GLY A 212 -3.17 6.20 -9.39
CA GLY A 212 -1.77 6.46 -9.71
C GLY A 212 -1.44 6.16 -11.17
N SER A 213 -2.00 5.07 -11.73
CA SER A 213 -1.85 4.70 -13.15
C SER A 213 -2.34 5.80 -14.06
N ARG A 214 -3.57 6.32 -13.80
CA ARG A 214 -4.13 7.44 -14.56
C ARG A 214 -3.20 8.65 -14.55
N ARG A 215 -2.75 9.06 -13.39
CA ARG A 215 -1.88 10.23 -13.23
C ARG A 215 -0.58 10.11 -14.00
N VAL A 216 0.02 8.92 -14.00
CA VAL A 216 1.26 8.65 -14.74
C VAL A 216 1.01 8.73 -16.25
N VAL A 217 -0.08 8.13 -16.76
CA VAL A 217 -0.47 8.21 -18.19
C VAL A 217 -0.75 9.65 -18.59
N GLU A 218 -1.58 10.38 -17.85
CA GLU A 218 -1.88 11.80 -18.11
C GLU A 218 -0.61 12.64 -18.21
N THR A 219 0.29 12.50 -17.23
CA THR A 219 1.56 13.24 -17.21
C THR A 219 2.44 12.89 -18.43
N ALA A 220 2.48 11.64 -18.84
CA ALA A 220 3.27 11.22 -20.00
C ALA A 220 2.67 11.72 -21.31
N LEU A 221 1.35 11.64 -21.45
CA LEU A 221 0.63 12.17 -22.61
C LEU A 221 0.78 13.69 -22.72
N GLU A 222 0.67 14.43 -21.62
CA GLU A 222 0.88 15.89 -21.59
C GLU A 222 2.29 16.28 -22.04
N LYS A 223 3.33 15.58 -21.53
CA LYS A 223 4.71 15.80 -21.96
C LYS A 223 4.94 15.53 -23.44
N ALA A 224 4.19 14.60 -24.02
CA ALA A 224 4.20 14.31 -25.46
C ALA A 224 3.26 15.22 -26.27
N SER A 225 2.66 16.25 -25.64
CA SER A 225 1.66 17.15 -26.26
C SER A 225 0.36 16.47 -26.70
N LEU A 226 0.05 15.29 -26.15
CA LEU A 226 -1.13 14.48 -26.46
C LEU A 226 -2.20 14.69 -25.36
N LYS A 227 -2.76 15.90 -25.27
CA LYS A 227 -3.77 16.25 -24.25
C LYS A 227 -5.03 15.39 -24.39
N LEU A 228 -5.62 14.94 -23.27
CA LEU A 228 -6.82 14.08 -23.25
C LEU A 228 -7.98 14.65 -24.07
N LYS A 229 -8.18 15.97 -24.10
CA LYS A 229 -9.22 16.64 -24.88
C LYS A 229 -9.08 16.49 -26.40
N LEU A 230 -7.94 16.03 -26.89
CA LEU A 230 -7.67 15.79 -28.31
C LEU A 230 -8.01 14.38 -28.76
N PHE A 231 -8.28 13.47 -27.83
CA PHE A 231 -8.70 12.10 -28.15
C PHE A 231 -10.14 12.08 -28.66
N LYS A 232 -10.46 11.13 -29.53
CA LYS A 232 -11.80 10.89 -30.05
C LYS A 232 -12.83 10.76 -28.93
N SER A 233 -12.51 9.98 -27.92
CA SER A 233 -13.26 9.88 -26.68
C SER A 233 -12.37 9.40 -25.55
N VAL A 234 -12.77 9.69 -24.30
CA VAL A 234 -12.11 9.16 -23.09
C VAL A 234 -13.18 8.56 -22.20
N MET A 235 -13.03 7.27 -21.90
CA MET A 235 -13.91 6.52 -20.98
C MET A 235 -13.15 6.23 -19.69
N ASN A 236 -13.79 6.43 -18.53
CA ASN A 236 -13.19 6.15 -17.23
C ASN A 236 -13.72 4.83 -16.66
N LEU A 237 -12.81 3.97 -16.23
CA LEU A 237 -13.07 2.68 -15.62
C LEU A 237 -12.36 2.58 -14.26
N ASP A 238 -12.90 1.84 -13.32
CA ASP A 238 -12.46 1.81 -11.92
C ASP A 238 -11.40 0.74 -11.62
N SER A 239 -11.04 -0.09 -12.58
CA SER A 239 -10.04 -1.13 -12.40
C SER A 239 -9.24 -1.44 -13.67
N THR A 240 -8.05 -2.02 -13.49
CA THR A 240 -7.22 -2.51 -14.60
C THR A 240 -7.91 -3.66 -15.31
N GLU A 241 -8.62 -4.54 -14.59
CA GLU A 241 -9.39 -5.64 -15.18
C GLU A 241 -10.52 -5.12 -16.07
N ALA A 242 -11.26 -4.08 -15.63
CA ALA A 242 -12.30 -3.48 -16.46
C ALA A 242 -11.72 -2.87 -17.76
N ILE A 243 -10.53 -2.25 -17.70
CA ILE A 243 -9.86 -1.76 -18.91
C ILE A 243 -9.50 -2.93 -19.85
N LYS A 244 -8.91 -4.02 -19.34
CA LYS A 244 -8.54 -5.18 -20.15
C LYS A 244 -9.76 -5.76 -20.85
N SER A 245 -10.83 -6.05 -20.09
CA SER A 245 -12.08 -6.59 -20.64
C SER A 245 -12.74 -5.66 -21.66
N ALA A 246 -12.71 -4.34 -21.44
CA ALA A 246 -13.23 -3.36 -22.39
C ALA A 246 -12.39 -3.29 -23.66
N VAL A 247 -11.07 -3.44 -23.58
CA VAL A 247 -10.19 -3.55 -24.76
C VAL A 247 -10.46 -4.84 -25.51
N GLU A 248 -10.55 -5.99 -24.85
CA GLU A 248 -10.93 -7.28 -25.48
C GLU A 248 -12.27 -7.18 -26.22
N ALA A 249 -13.23 -6.47 -25.64
CA ALA A 249 -14.54 -6.23 -26.27
C ALA A 249 -14.50 -5.19 -27.41
N GLY A 250 -13.34 -4.64 -27.76
CA GLY A 250 -13.20 -3.68 -28.85
C GLY A 250 -13.71 -2.26 -28.55
N LEU A 251 -13.96 -1.91 -27.29
CA LEU A 251 -14.46 -0.58 -26.90
C LEU A 251 -13.43 0.54 -27.07
N GLY A 252 -12.15 0.18 -27.12
CA GLY A 252 -11.07 1.14 -27.28
C GLY A 252 -9.69 0.56 -26.98
N ILE A 253 -8.76 1.45 -26.67
CA ILE A 253 -7.38 1.13 -26.30
C ILE A 253 -7.08 1.66 -24.91
N GLY A 254 -6.12 1.07 -24.20
CA GLY A 254 -5.81 1.51 -22.84
C GLY A 254 -4.34 1.31 -22.48
N PHE A 255 -3.84 2.11 -21.54
CA PHE A 255 -2.52 1.90 -20.95
C PHE A 255 -2.66 1.13 -19.63
N VAL A 256 -2.02 -0.02 -19.55
CA VAL A 256 -2.03 -0.87 -18.35
C VAL A 256 -0.62 -1.31 -17.97
N SER A 257 -0.44 -1.73 -16.72
CA SER A 257 0.82 -2.31 -16.25
C SER A 257 1.18 -3.55 -17.06
N ARG A 258 2.44 -3.66 -17.46
CA ARG A 258 2.97 -4.88 -18.09
C ARG A 258 2.78 -6.12 -17.21
N TRP A 259 2.75 -5.95 -15.89
CA TRP A 259 2.46 -7.04 -14.94
C TRP A 259 1.04 -7.58 -15.05
N ALA A 260 0.11 -6.74 -15.51
CA ALA A 260 -1.31 -7.07 -15.53
C ALA A 260 -1.75 -7.91 -16.75
N ILE A 261 -0.89 -8.08 -17.76
CA ILE A 261 -1.28 -8.63 -19.06
C ILE A 261 -0.53 -9.91 -19.47
N SER A 262 0.22 -10.53 -18.55
CA SER A 262 1.03 -11.70 -18.89
C SER A 262 0.19 -12.85 -19.44
N LYS A 263 -0.96 -13.11 -18.83
CA LYS A 263 -1.88 -14.19 -19.22
C LYS A 263 -2.57 -13.89 -20.55
N GLU A 264 -3.03 -12.66 -20.72
CA GLU A 264 -3.73 -12.21 -21.93
C GLU A 264 -2.82 -12.26 -23.16
N LEU A 265 -1.52 -11.94 -22.97
CA LEU A 265 -0.53 -12.07 -24.04
C LEU A 265 -0.23 -13.54 -24.38
N GLU A 266 -0.15 -14.41 -23.38
CA GLU A 266 0.04 -15.86 -23.59
C GLU A 266 -1.15 -16.50 -24.32
N LEU A 267 -2.37 -16.06 -24.00
CA LEU A 267 -3.62 -16.53 -24.61
C LEU A 267 -3.91 -15.85 -25.95
N GLY A 268 -3.19 -14.79 -26.30
CA GLY A 268 -3.47 -14.00 -27.50
C GLY A 268 -4.76 -13.16 -27.42
N ALA A 269 -5.30 -12.96 -26.21
CA ALA A 269 -6.52 -12.17 -26.00
C ALA A 269 -6.29 -10.66 -26.12
N LEU A 270 -5.07 -10.21 -25.89
CA LEU A 270 -4.64 -8.82 -26.03
C LEU A 270 -3.31 -8.75 -26.77
N LYS A 271 -3.07 -7.61 -27.40
CA LYS A 271 -1.80 -7.26 -28.07
C LYS A 271 -1.22 -5.99 -27.45
N VAL A 272 0.11 -5.97 -27.28
CA VAL A 272 0.85 -4.74 -26.92
C VAL A 272 1.28 -4.04 -28.19
N VAL A 273 0.98 -2.76 -28.28
CA VAL A 273 1.36 -1.90 -29.39
C VAL A 273 2.23 -0.77 -28.89
N GLU A 274 3.33 -0.52 -29.57
CA GLU A 274 4.23 0.59 -29.24
C GLU A 274 3.67 1.92 -29.75
N VAL A 275 3.83 2.98 -28.98
CA VAL A 275 3.54 4.35 -29.43
C VAL A 275 4.86 5.05 -29.72
N ARG A 276 5.04 5.53 -30.94
CA ARG A 276 6.28 6.20 -31.36
C ARG A 276 6.57 7.43 -30.49
N GLY A 277 7.75 7.44 -29.85
CA GLY A 277 8.18 8.54 -29.01
C GLY A 277 7.52 8.60 -27.62
N LEU A 278 6.70 7.60 -27.23
CA LEU A 278 6.05 7.55 -25.94
C LEU A 278 6.38 6.23 -25.22
N ARG A 279 7.20 6.32 -24.18
CA ARG A 279 7.44 5.23 -23.24
C ARG A 279 7.02 5.68 -21.85
N ILE A 280 6.15 4.92 -21.21
CA ILE A 280 5.59 5.27 -19.91
C ILE A 280 6.12 4.32 -18.85
N THR A 281 7.00 4.81 -18.00
CA THR A 281 7.53 4.07 -16.86
C THR A 281 7.10 4.72 -15.55
N ARG A 282 7.04 3.93 -14.49
CA ARG A 282 6.75 4.41 -13.13
C ARG A 282 7.46 3.55 -12.11
N ASP A 283 7.54 4.08 -10.89
CA ASP A 283 7.96 3.29 -9.74
C ASP A 283 6.73 2.83 -8.96
N PHE A 284 6.76 1.57 -8.49
CA PHE A 284 5.96 1.14 -7.38
C PHE A 284 6.67 1.54 -6.09
N SER A 285 5.96 2.19 -5.21
CA SER A 285 6.52 2.79 -4.01
C SER A 285 5.87 2.26 -2.76
N LEU A 286 6.68 2.01 -1.76
CA LEU A 286 6.26 1.79 -0.39
C LEU A 286 6.15 3.15 0.29
N ILE A 287 5.04 3.41 0.96
CA ILE A 287 4.78 4.66 1.67
C ILE A 287 4.53 4.42 3.15
N SER A 288 5.00 5.37 3.97
CA SER A 288 4.71 5.45 5.40
C SER A 288 4.48 6.91 5.80
N CYS A 289 3.89 7.16 6.97
CA CYS A 289 3.79 8.52 7.50
C CYS A 289 5.17 9.10 7.74
N THR A 290 5.33 10.41 7.50
CA THR A 290 6.53 11.15 7.94
C THR A 290 6.63 11.13 9.46
N GLY A 291 7.80 10.82 10.00
CA GLY A 291 8.04 10.71 11.43
C GLY A 291 8.85 9.47 11.81
N PRO A 292 8.64 8.93 13.02
CA PRO A 292 9.34 7.73 13.44
C PRO A 292 9.04 6.56 12.50
N GLU A 293 10.08 5.79 12.18
CA GLU A 293 9.91 4.58 11.34
C GLU A 293 8.93 3.59 11.99
N PRO A 294 8.15 2.87 11.18
CA PRO A 294 7.31 1.77 11.66
C PRO A 294 8.18 0.75 12.39
N GLN A 295 7.63 0.11 13.41
CA GLN A 295 8.30 -0.91 14.21
C GLN A 295 7.61 -2.27 14.01
N GLY A 296 8.28 -3.37 14.39
CA GLY A 296 7.72 -4.72 14.30
C GLY A 296 7.47 -5.20 12.87
N PRO A 297 6.41 -5.99 12.64
CA PRO A 297 6.08 -6.54 11.33
C PRO A 297 6.03 -5.51 10.20
N PRO A 298 5.52 -4.27 10.37
CA PRO A 298 5.62 -3.24 9.34
C PRO A 298 7.05 -2.87 8.94
N SER A 299 7.98 -2.73 9.91
CA SER A 299 9.39 -2.45 9.63
C SER A 299 10.06 -3.60 8.89
N ALA A 300 9.82 -4.84 9.35
CA ALA A 300 10.33 -6.03 8.72
C ALA A 300 9.84 -6.16 7.27
N PHE A 301 8.53 -5.97 7.04
CA PHE A 301 7.97 -6.02 5.71
C PHE A 301 8.51 -4.91 4.80
N ARG A 302 8.71 -3.68 5.33
CA ARG A 302 9.34 -2.59 4.57
C ARG A 302 10.74 -3.00 4.08
N THR A 303 11.59 -3.49 4.98
CA THR A 303 12.95 -3.94 4.64
C THR A 303 12.92 -5.07 3.62
N PHE A 304 12.06 -6.07 3.84
CA PHE A 304 11.87 -7.21 2.94
C PHE A 304 11.41 -6.77 1.55
N ALA A 305 10.39 -5.91 1.47
CA ALA A 305 9.83 -5.45 0.21
C ALA A 305 10.84 -4.63 -0.61
N LEU A 306 11.61 -3.75 0.04
CA LEU A 306 12.68 -2.97 -0.61
C LEU A 306 13.80 -3.87 -1.15
N ALA A 307 14.19 -4.91 -0.43
CA ALA A 307 15.21 -5.85 -0.89
C ALA A 307 14.72 -6.73 -2.05
N ARG A 308 13.53 -7.34 -1.90
CA ARG A 308 12.97 -8.26 -2.89
C ARG A 308 12.47 -7.55 -4.15
N GLY A 309 11.92 -6.35 -4.03
CA GLY A 309 11.44 -5.56 -5.17
C GLY A 309 12.56 -5.25 -6.17
N ARG A 310 13.76 -4.95 -5.70
CA ARG A 310 14.94 -4.75 -6.54
C ARG A 310 15.29 -6.00 -7.34
N LEU A 311 15.20 -7.19 -6.75
CA LEU A 311 15.44 -8.46 -7.41
C LEU A 311 14.38 -8.76 -8.49
N LEU A 312 13.11 -8.48 -8.20
CA LEU A 312 12.00 -8.65 -9.16
C LEU A 312 12.14 -7.70 -10.37
N SER A 313 12.70 -6.51 -10.17
CA SER A 313 12.96 -5.56 -11.26
C SER A 313 14.11 -6.00 -12.18
N SER A 314 15.08 -6.76 -11.67
CA SER A 314 16.27 -7.22 -12.39
C SER A 314 16.09 -8.58 -13.07
N ALA A 315 15.00 -9.32 -12.79
CA ALA A 315 14.74 -10.60 -13.44
C ALA A 315 14.56 -10.41 -14.97
N PRO A 316 15.21 -11.25 -15.82
CA PRO A 316 15.12 -11.12 -17.26
C PRO A 316 13.65 -11.25 -17.68
N ARG A 317 13.12 -10.19 -18.29
CA ARG A 317 11.80 -10.18 -18.92
C ARG A 317 11.81 -11.27 -19.98
N ASN A 318 10.99 -12.31 -19.84
CA ASN A 318 10.91 -13.43 -20.76
C ASN A 318 10.32 -12.92 -22.09
N THR A 319 11.17 -12.27 -22.91
CA THR A 319 10.90 -11.99 -24.31
C THR A 319 11.23 -13.28 -25.06
N ARG A 320 10.33 -14.25 -25.06
CA ARG A 320 10.35 -15.23 -26.15
C ARG A 320 10.03 -14.44 -27.42
N ARG A 321 11.09 -14.11 -28.16
CA ARG A 321 11.00 -13.77 -29.58
C ARG A 321 10.16 -14.87 -30.22
N ALA A 322 9.08 -14.49 -30.88
CA ALA A 322 8.45 -15.33 -31.87
C ALA A 322 9.53 -15.68 -32.88
N GLY A 323 10.08 -16.86 -32.73
CA GLY A 323 11.05 -17.42 -33.66
C GLY A 323 10.33 -17.64 -34.97
N GLY A 324 10.73 -16.92 -35.99
CA GLY A 324 10.39 -17.24 -37.35
C GLY A 324 10.83 -18.68 -37.67
N SER A 325 9.88 -19.50 -38.01
CA SER A 325 10.09 -20.77 -38.69
C SER A 325 9.96 -20.49 -40.19
N SER A 326 11.10 -20.30 -40.83
CA SER A 326 11.22 -20.58 -42.26
C SER A 326 11.08 -22.08 -42.51
N ARG A 327 10.04 -22.47 -43.21
CA ARG A 327 10.12 -23.51 -44.28
C ARG A 327 8.80 -23.53 -45.02
#